data_cef4c298faf57a8ba024de4b262641f9
#
_entry.id   cef4c298faf57a8ba024de4b262641f9
#
_cell.length_a   1.000
_cell.length_b   1.000
_cell.length_c   1.000
_cell.angle_alpha   90.00
_cell.angle_beta   90.00
_cell.angle_gamma   90.00
#
_symmetry.space_group_name_H-M   'P 1'
#
loop_
_entity.id
_entity.type
_entity.pdbx_description
1 polymer ?
#
loop_
_entity_poly.entity_id
_entity_poly.type
_entity_poly.pdbx_seq_one_letter_code
_entity_poly.pdbx_strand_id
1 'polypeptide(L)'
;MNTLHAGLMCTVLLTGTIASLFGCMSAVRRHRRFAFAACLAIASLDFAVLAVLLSRLPGSETLAPVPWTAAALSQTALSLFASFTLWHKSRRQISPVSIKESCDHLPSALCFAYENGQPCLKNLKMDELSHLLTGEALLNANVFWETIESQPIVTLENGQTWSFERVQMEMSGRTVYQITGTNITEEARLQRELEKDNLRLKDMNRRLRQYGQDVQAATR
;
A
#
# COMPACT_ATOMS: atom_id res chain seq x y z
N MET A 1 15.56 43.28 -32.09
CA MET A 1 15.48 41.85 -31.78
C MET A 1 14.71 41.17 -32.90
N ASN A 2 15.29 40.18 -33.57
CA ASN A 2 14.61 39.53 -34.70
C ASN A 2 13.35 38.83 -34.17
N THR A 3 12.20 38.99 -34.87
CA THR A 3 10.91 38.37 -34.52
C THR A 3 11.03 36.85 -34.28
N LEU A 4 11.95 36.22 -34.98
CA LEU A 4 12.27 34.81 -34.87
C LEU A 4 12.89 34.47 -33.49
N HIS A 5 13.77 35.33 -32.94
CA HIS A 5 14.37 35.16 -31.61
C HIS A 5 13.31 35.33 -30.51
N ALA A 6 12.43 36.29 -30.61
CA ALA A 6 11.35 36.53 -29.68
C ALA A 6 10.36 35.36 -29.66
N GLY A 7 10.02 34.83 -30.82
CA GLY A 7 9.17 33.66 -30.97
C GLY A 7 9.78 32.42 -30.32
N LEU A 8 11.06 32.17 -30.48
CA LEU A 8 11.78 31.04 -29.92
C LEU A 8 11.87 31.14 -28.38
N MET A 9 12.06 32.33 -27.84
CA MET A 9 12.04 32.56 -26.39
C MET A 9 10.65 32.34 -25.77
N CYS A 10 9.59 32.79 -26.45
CA CYS A 10 8.22 32.55 -26.00
C CYS A 10 7.89 31.04 -25.98
N THR A 11 8.31 30.28 -27.01
CA THR A 11 8.09 28.82 -27.01
C THR A 11 8.84 28.10 -25.90
N VAL A 12 10.08 28.49 -25.60
CA VAL A 12 10.90 27.94 -24.52
C VAL A 12 10.27 28.22 -23.16
N LEU A 13 9.78 29.44 -22.90
CA LEU A 13 9.11 29.78 -21.64
C LEU A 13 7.76 29.07 -21.49
N LEU A 14 6.99 28.94 -22.57
CA LEU A 14 5.73 28.17 -22.56
C LEU A 14 5.95 26.70 -22.22
N THR A 15 7.01 26.09 -22.72
CA THR A 15 7.32 24.70 -22.34
C THR A 15 7.69 24.58 -20.85
N GLY A 16 8.38 25.57 -20.30
CA GLY A 16 8.70 25.67 -18.86
C GLY A 16 7.43 25.81 -18.00
N THR A 17 6.50 26.69 -18.41
CA THR A 17 5.22 26.84 -17.67
C THR A 17 4.36 25.59 -17.71
N ILE A 18 4.29 24.89 -18.82
CA ILE A 18 3.56 23.61 -18.94
C ILE A 18 4.21 22.55 -18.02
N ALA A 19 5.54 22.46 -18.01
CA ALA A 19 6.25 21.52 -17.14
C ALA A 19 6.03 21.81 -15.65
N SER A 20 6.03 23.07 -15.22
CA SER A 20 5.79 23.46 -13.84
C SER A 20 4.33 23.24 -13.42
N LEU A 21 3.36 23.46 -14.30
CA LEU A 21 1.95 23.14 -14.06
C LEU A 21 1.73 21.63 -13.91
N PHE A 22 2.41 20.81 -14.71
CA PHE A 22 2.38 19.35 -14.54
C PHE A 22 2.97 18.91 -13.21
N GLY A 23 4.05 19.56 -12.76
CA GLY A 23 4.63 19.39 -11.43
C GLY A 23 3.64 19.73 -10.31
N CYS A 24 2.90 20.86 -10.43
CA CYS A 24 1.83 21.25 -9.52
C CYS A 24 0.74 20.17 -9.41
N MET A 25 0.26 19.68 -10.55
CA MET A 25 -0.79 18.67 -10.60
C MET A 25 -0.36 17.36 -9.93
N SER A 26 0.90 16.96 -10.14
CA SER A 26 1.50 15.80 -9.46
C SER A 26 1.63 16.00 -7.95
N ALA A 27 1.97 17.20 -7.49
CA ALA A 27 2.12 17.54 -6.09
C ALA A 27 0.77 17.60 -5.36
N VAL A 28 -0.30 18.11 -6.01
CA VAL A 28 -1.67 18.13 -5.48
C VAL A 28 -2.20 16.72 -5.26
N ARG A 29 -2.09 15.86 -6.26
CA ARG A 29 -2.54 14.44 -6.16
C ARG A 29 -1.92 13.70 -4.98
N ARG A 30 -0.79 14.18 -4.44
CA ARG A 30 -0.03 13.52 -3.37
C ARG A 30 0.01 14.30 -2.06
N HIS A 31 -0.85 15.31 -1.88
CA HIS A 31 -0.92 16.13 -0.68
C HIS A 31 0.42 16.73 -0.23
N ARG A 32 1.35 17.01 -1.16
CA ARG A 32 2.66 17.59 -0.88
C ARG A 32 2.61 19.12 -0.96
N ARG A 33 2.17 19.77 0.10
CA ARG A 33 1.97 21.22 0.16
C ARG A 33 3.22 22.02 -0.21
N PHE A 34 4.40 21.63 0.28
CA PHE A 34 5.67 22.31 -0.04
C PHE A 34 6.08 22.17 -1.51
N ALA A 35 5.92 20.98 -2.10
CA ALA A 35 6.23 20.76 -3.50
C ALA A 35 5.27 21.53 -4.42
N PHE A 36 3.99 21.61 -4.04
CA PHE A 36 2.99 22.41 -4.73
C PHE A 36 3.35 23.90 -4.69
N ALA A 37 3.68 24.45 -3.51
CA ALA A 37 4.07 25.85 -3.36
C ALA A 37 5.33 26.20 -4.18
N ALA A 38 6.34 25.30 -4.19
CA ALA A 38 7.55 25.49 -5.00
C ALA A 38 7.26 25.50 -6.50
N CYS A 39 6.46 24.54 -7.00
CA CYS A 39 6.08 24.51 -8.42
C CYS A 39 5.23 25.72 -8.82
N LEU A 40 4.35 26.18 -7.94
CA LEU A 40 3.53 27.37 -8.17
C LEU A 40 4.39 28.63 -8.22
N ALA A 41 5.38 28.78 -7.34
CA ALA A 41 6.33 29.88 -7.35
C ALA A 41 7.15 29.91 -8.66
N ILE A 42 7.63 28.76 -9.14
CA ILE A 42 8.33 28.63 -10.42
C ILE A 42 7.42 29.03 -11.57
N ALA A 43 6.18 28.53 -11.62
CA ALA A 43 5.22 28.87 -12.65
C ALA A 43 4.88 30.37 -12.68
N SER A 44 4.74 31.01 -11.50
CA SER A 44 4.48 32.45 -11.42
C SER A 44 5.67 33.29 -11.90
N LEU A 45 6.89 32.83 -11.65
CA LEU A 45 8.11 33.48 -12.15
C LEU A 45 8.22 33.33 -13.68
N ASP A 46 7.95 32.14 -14.25
CA ASP A 46 7.89 31.90 -15.68
C ASP A 46 6.90 32.85 -16.36
N PHE A 47 5.70 32.99 -15.76
CA PHE A 47 4.66 33.87 -16.28
C PHE A 47 5.06 35.34 -16.21
N ALA A 48 5.71 35.78 -15.14
CA ALA A 48 6.19 37.14 -14.99
C ALA A 48 7.26 37.48 -16.04
N VAL A 49 8.21 36.58 -16.29
CA VAL A 49 9.24 36.74 -17.33
C VAL A 49 8.61 36.78 -18.72
N LEU A 50 7.60 35.94 -18.99
CA LEU A 50 6.86 35.94 -20.23
C LEU A 50 6.10 37.27 -20.46
N ALA A 51 5.44 37.78 -19.43
CA ALA A 51 4.70 39.05 -19.48
C ALA A 51 5.65 40.23 -19.76
N VAL A 52 6.82 40.28 -19.11
CA VAL A 52 7.83 41.31 -19.39
C VAL A 52 8.36 41.21 -20.83
N LEU A 53 8.61 40.02 -21.33
CA LEU A 53 9.02 39.80 -22.71
C LEU A 53 7.98 40.28 -23.71
N LEU A 54 6.71 39.93 -23.51
CA LEU A 54 5.60 40.34 -24.38
C LEU A 54 5.37 41.86 -24.34
N SER A 55 5.53 42.52 -23.21
CA SER A 55 5.38 43.98 -23.09
C SER A 55 6.49 44.77 -23.79
N ARG A 56 7.61 44.12 -24.12
CA ARG A 56 8.77 44.73 -24.79
C ARG A 56 8.82 44.50 -26.31
N LEU A 57 7.89 43.72 -26.87
CA LEU A 57 7.85 43.41 -28.29
C LEU A 57 7.59 44.62 -29.24
N PRO A 58 6.78 45.64 -28.88
CA PRO A 58 6.62 46.81 -29.73
C PRO A 58 7.63 47.90 -29.36
N GLY A 59 8.78 47.93 -30.04
CA GLY A 59 9.52 49.17 -30.26
C GLY A 59 10.66 49.58 -29.32
N SER A 60 11.22 48.70 -28.49
CA SER A 60 12.36 49.08 -27.64
C SER A 60 13.72 48.61 -28.16
N GLU A 61 14.51 49.59 -28.68
CA GLU A 61 15.81 49.40 -29.27
C GLU A 61 16.98 49.14 -28.31
N THR A 62 16.78 49.01 -26.99
CA THR A 62 17.87 49.24 -26.03
C THR A 62 18.20 48.10 -25.09
N LEU A 63 17.70 46.89 -25.22
CA LEU A 63 18.11 45.79 -24.32
C LEU A 63 18.95 44.76 -25.09
N ALA A 64 20.19 44.57 -24.60
CA ALA A 64 21.04 43.51 -25.11
C ALA A 64 20.36 42.15 -25.01
N PRO A 65 20.25 41.37 -26.09
CA PRO A 65 19.44 40.13 -26.12
C PRO A 65 20.02 39.01 -25.25
N VAL A 66 21.32 39.04 -25.00
CA VAL A 66 22.06 37.95 -24.31
C VAL A 66 21.58 37.67 -22.87
N PRO A 67 21.40 38.66 -21.97
CA PRO A 67 21.01 38.37 -20.59
C PRO A 67 19.57 37.80 -20.49
N TRP A 68 18.67 38.20 -21.38
CA TRP A 68 17.29 37.70 -21.36
C TRP A 68 17.15 36.29 -21.92
N THR A 69 17.96 35.91 -22.92
CA THR A 69 18.00 34.53 -23.43
C THR A 69 18.58 33.59 -22.38
N ALA A 70 19.66 34.00 -21.69
CA ALA A 70 20.25 33.22 -20.64
C ALA A 70 19.27 33.02 -19.44
N ALA A 71 18.55 34.08 -19.06
CA ALA A 71 17.54 34.01 -17.99
C ALA A 71 16.39 33.04 -18.36
N ALA A 72 15.86 33.13 -19.59
CA ALA A 72 14.79 32.24 -20.05
C ALA A 72 15.23 30.77 -20.10
N LEU A 73 16.45 30.49 -20.58
CA LEU A 73 17.01 29.14 -20.62
C LEU A 73 17.26 28.57 -19.23
N SER A 74 17.82 29.37 -18.32
CA SER A 74 18.05 28.92 -16.95
C SER A 74 16.76 28.63 -16.21
N GLN A 75 15.73 29.45 -16.40
CA GLN A 75 14.41 29.27 -15.79
C GLN A 75 13.72 28.01 -16.30
N THR A 76 13.73 27.76 -17.61
CA THR A 76 13.17 26.52 -18.20
C THR A 76 13.92 25.28 -17.74
N ALA A 77 15.24 25.33 -17.65
CA ALA A 77 16.03 24.24 -17.13
C ALA A 77 15.66 23.93 -15.67
N LEU A 78 15.46 24.96 -14.84
CA LEU A 78 15.04 24.82 -13.46
C LEU A 78 13.65 24.18 -13.34
N SER A 79 12.68 24.61 -14.17
CA SER A 79 11.32 24.08 -14.22
C SER A 79 11.30 22.61 -14.62
N LEU A 80 12.08 22.24 -15.65
CA LEU A 80 12.20 20.86 -16.11
C LEU A 80 12.89 19.99 -15.06
N PHE A 81 13.94 20.47 -14.43
CA PHE A 81 14.65 19.76 -13.36
C PHE A 81 13.74 19.51 -12.15
N ALA A 82 13.00 20.54 -11.70
CA ALA A 82 12.06 20.42 -10.61
C ALA A 82 10.95 19.40 -10.93
N SER A 83 10.38 19.46 -12.13
CA SER A 83 9.34 18.52 -12.58
C SER A 83 9.87 17.10 -12.70
N PHE A 84 11.07 16.91 -13.23
CA PHE A 84 11.74 15.61 -13.35
C PHE A 84 12.03 15.00 -11.98
N THR A 85 12.57 15.77 -11.03
CA THR A 85 12.85 15.28 -9.67
C THR A 85 11.59 14.87 -8.94
N LEU A 86 10.50 15.64 -9.07
CA LEU A 86 9.20 15.29 -8.51
C LEU A 86 8.63 14.03 -9.14
N TRP A 87 8.72 13.90 -10.47
CA TRP A 87 8.25 12.72 -11.20
C TRP A 87 9.06 11.47 -10.84
N HIS A 88 10.40 11.56 -10.77
CA HIS A 88 11.28 10.45 -10.42
C HIS A 88 11.05 9.98 -8.97
N LYS A 89 10.97 10.93 -8.03
CA LYS A 89 10.63 10.63 -6.63
C LYS A 89 9.22 10.04 -6.49
N SER A 90 8.33 10.40 -7.41
CA SER A 90 6.96 9.91 -7.50
C SER A 90 6.88 8.43 -7.91
N ARG A 91 7.71 8.00 -8.85
CA ARG A 91 7.71 6.61 -9.33
C ARG A 91 8.22 5.59 -8.30
N ARG A 92 9.05 6.04 -7.36
CA ARG A 92 9.63 5.17 -6.32
C ARG A 92 8.76 4.99 -5.08
N GLN A 93 7.65 5.69 -4.98
CA GLN A 93 6.75 5.55 -3.83
C GLN A 93 5.66 4.55 -4.13
N ILE A 94 5.64 3.47 -3.34
CA ILE A 94 4.52 2.53 -3.29
C ILE A 94 3.28 3.32 -2.86
N SER A 95 2.24 3.31 -3.68
CA SER A 95 0.99 4.01 -3.36
C SER A 95 0.18 3.19 -2.33
N PRO A 96 -0.65 3.82 -1.48
CA PRO A 96 -1.57 3.09 -0.60
C PRO A 96 -2.48 2.12 -1.35
N VAL A 97 -2.85 2.45 -2.60
CA VAL A 97 -3.63 1.58 -3.47
C VAL A 97 -2.86 0.32 -3.85
N SER A 98 -1.56 0.46 -4.20
CA SER A 98 -0.71 -0.70 -4.54
C SER A 98 -0.47 -1.61 -3.32
N ILE A 99 -0.41 -1.04 -2.11
CA ILE A 99 -0.34 -1.84 -0.87
C ILE A 99 -1.64 -2.63 -0.70
N LYS A 100 -2.79 -1.98 -0.87
CA LYS A 100 -4.08 -2.66 -0.76
C LYS A 100 -4.22 -3.78 -1.79
N GLU A 101 -3.94 -3.50 -3.07
CA GLU A 101 -3.95 -4.51 -4.14
C GLU A 101 -3.03 -5.70 -3.80
N SER A 102 -1.84 -5.44 -3.27
CA SER A 102 -0.93 -6.51 -2.85
C SER A 102 -1.49 -7.32 -1.68
N CYS A 103 -2.16 -6.66 -0.72
CA CYS A 103 -2.81 -7.34 0.40
C CYS A 103 -4.03 -8.17 -0.05
N ASP A 104 -4.77 -7.71 -1.07
CA ASP A 104 -5.94 -8.41 -1.61
C ASP A 104 -5.57 -9.74 -2.29
N HIS A 105 -4.32 -9.88 -2.75
CA HIS A 105 -3.80 -11.13 -3.33
C HIS A 105 -3.20 -12.10 -2.29
N LEU A 106 -3.13 -11.74 -1.01
CA LEU A 106 -2.65 -12.65 0.03
C LEU A 106 -3.64 -13.79 0.25
N PRO A 107 -3.15 -15.04 0.45
CA PRO A 107 -4.00 -16.19 0.78
C PRO A 107 -4.54 -16.11 2.22
N SER A 108 -3.92 -15.32 3.07
CA SER A 108 -4.34 -15.06 4.46
C SER A 108 -5.30 -13.89 4.53
N ALA A 109 -6.25 -13.95 5.46
CA ALA A 109 -7.10 -12.83 5.81
C ALA A 109 -6.30 -11.83 6.67
N LEU A 110 -6.41 -10.54 6.37
CA LEU A 110 -5.69 -9.50 7.07
C LEU A 110 -6.57 -8.27 7.30
N CYS A 111 -6.60 -7.82 8.56
CA CYS A 111 -7.24 -6.57 8.94
C CYS A 111 -6.37 -5.80 9.91
N PHE A 112 -6.20 -4.51 9.68
CA PHE A 112 -5.68 -3.55 10.65
C PHE A 112 -6.82 -2.64 11.07
N ALA A 113 -7.03 -2.48 12.37
CA ALA A 113 -8.08 -1.65 12.93
C ALA A 113 -7.56 -0.76 14.04
N TYR A 114 -8.14 0.41 14.17
CA TYR A 114 -7.89 1.29 15.30
C TYR A 114 -8.52 0.72 16.59
N GLU A 115 -8.19 1.31 17.71
CA GLU A 115 -8.68 0.93 19.02
C GLU A 115 -10.22 0.92 19.14
N ASN A 116 -10.88 1.81 18.40
CA ASN A 116 -12.34 1.87 18.29
C ASN A 116 -12.95 0.77 17.40
N GLY A 117 -12.14 -0.13 16.86
CA GLY A 117 -12.58 -1.20 15.97
C GLY A 117 -12.77 -0.80 14.50
N GLN A 118 -12.57 0.47 14.14
CA GLN A 118 -12.70 0.90 12.74
C GLN A 118 -11.53 0.36 11.90
N PRO A 119 -11.80 -0.43 10.84
CA PRO A 119 -10.75 -0.95 9.97
C PRO A 119 -10.05 0.19 9.21
N CYS A 120 -8.72 0.25 9.29
CA CYS A 120 -7.91 1.17 8.49
C CYS A 120 -7.35 0.51 7.21
N LEU A 121 -7.17 -0.81 7.26
CA LEU A 121 -6.81 -1.64 6.12
C LEU A 121 -7.42 -3.02 6.31
N LYS A 122 -8.08 -3.56 5.30
CA LYS A 122 -8.55 -4.94 5.24
C LYS A 122 -8.39 -5.47 3.83
N ASN A 123 -8.06 -6.73 3.70
CA ASN A 123 -7.99 -7.38 2.40
C ASN A 123 -9.32 -8.08 2.04
N LEU A 124 -9.43 -8.45 0.78
CA LEU A 124 -10.62 -9.09 0.23
C LEU A 124 -10.95 -10.39 0.97
N LYS A 125 -9.92 -11.16 1.34
CA LYS A 125 -10.06 -12.43 2.05
C LYS A 125 -10.67 -12.26 3.44
N MET A 126 -10.33 -11.18 4.12
CA MET A 126 -10.91 -10.86 5.42
C MET A 126 -12.39 -10.49 5.32
N ASP A 127 -12.78 -9.75 4.27
CA ASP A 127 -14.19 -9.44 4.02
C ASP A 127 -15.00 -10.72 3.69
N GLU A 128 -14.46 -11.61 2.84
CA GLU A 128 -15.09 -12.89 2.53
C GLU A 128 -15.32 -13.73 3.79
N LEU A 129 -14.30 -13.84 4.67
CA LEU A 129 -14.41 -14.60 5.90
C LEU A 129 -15.38 -13.96 6.90
N SER A 130 -15.40 -12.62 7.00
CA SER A 130 -16.39 -11.92 7.82
C SER A 130 -17.80 -12.26 7.37
N HIS A 131 -18.07 -12.19 6.05
CA HIS A 131 -19.36 -12.58 5.51
C HIS A 131 -19.75 -14.04 5.81
N LEU A 132 -18.80 -14.96 5.72
CA LEU A 132 -19.05 -16.38 6.00
C LEU A 132 -19.30 -16.67 7.49
N LEU A 133 -18.67 -15.89 8.40
CA LEU A 133 -18.76 -16.12 9.84
C LEU A 133 -19.87 -15.33 10.53
N THR A 134 -20.12 -14.09 10.09
CA THR A 134 -21.07 -13.16 10.72
C THR A 134 -22.27 -12.82 9.85
N GLY A 135 -22.24 -13.19 8.56
CA GLY A 135 -23.27 -12.82 7.59
C GLY A 135 -23.11 -11.40 7.02
N GLU A 136 -22.16 -10.61 7.54
CA GLU A 136 -21.99 -9.21 7.17
C GLU A 136 -20.53 -8.89 6.80
N ALA A 137 -20.36 -7.79 6.04
CA ALA A 137 -19.03 -7.26 5.75
C ALA A 137 -18.37 -6.75 7.04
N LEU A 138 -17.03 -6.82 7.09
CA LEU A 138 -16.27 -6.35 8.23
C LEU A 138 -16.38 -4.82 8.39
N LEU A 139 -17.30 -4.37 9.21
CA LEU A 139 -17.51 -2.95 9.55
C LEU A 139 -16.78 -2.57 10.84
N ASN A 140 -16.72 -3.47 11.83
CA ASN A 140 -16.04 -3.27 13.09
C ASN A 140 -15.23 -4.51 13.47
N ALA A 141 -13.93 -4.34 13.57
CA ALA A 141 -12.99 -5.42 13.86
C ALA A 141 -13.08 -5.93 15.30
N ASN A 142 -13.52 -5.11 16.27
CA ASN A 142 -13.69 -5.53 17.64
C ASN A 142 -14.89 -6.47 17.75
N VAL A 143 -16.03 -6.12 17.13
CA VAL A 143 -17.22 -6.98 17.09
C VAL A 143 -16.92 -8.32 16.43
N PHE A 144 -16.19 -8.28 15.31
CA PHE A 144 -15.74 -9.51 14.65
C PHE A 144 -14.87 -10.36 15.57
N TRP A 145 -13.91 -9.75 16.27
CA TRP A 145 -13.03 -10.46 17.20
C TRP A 145 -13.79 -11.08 18.37
N GLU A 146 -14.70 -10.35 18.99
CA GLU A 146 -15.55 -10.85 20.08
C GLU A 146 -16.33 -12.11 19.67
N THR A 147 -16.73 -12.20 18.41
CA THR A 147 -17.45 -13.37 17.87
C THR A 147 -16.57 -14.62 17.83
N ILE A 148 -15.27 -14.48 17.58
CA ILE A 148 -14.34 -15.59 17.39
C ILE A 148 -13.35 -15.79 18.56
N GLU A 149 -13.30 -14.87 19.54
CA GLU A 149 -12.32 -14.88 20.64
C GLU A 149 -12.39 -16.17 21.48
N SER A 150 -13.58 -16.70 21.69
CA SER A 150 -13.78 -17.95 22.45
C SER A 150 -13.28 -19.19 21.71
N GLN A 151 -13.25 -19.14 20.38
CA GLN A 151 -12.79 -20.22 19.50
C GLN A 151 -12.01 -19.62 18.31
N PRO A 152 -10.71 -19.33 18.50
CA PRO A 152 -9.91 -18.71 17.44
C PRO A 152 -9.63 -19.65 16.25
N ILE A 153 -9.98 -20.93 16.39
CA ILE A 153 -9.94 -21.89 15.28
C ILE A 153 -11.39 -22.23 14.89
N VAL A 154 -11.77 -21.85 13.70
CA VAL A 154 -13.14 -22.02 13.19
C VAL A 154 -13.13 -22.89 11.93
N THR A 155 -14.02 -23.88 11.88
CA THR A 155 -14.24 -24.66 10.66
C THR A 155 -15.52 -24.16 9.99
N LEU A 156 -15.37 -23.71 8.74
CA LEU A 156 -16.45 -23.21 7.91
C LEU A 156 -17.29 -24.38 7.36
N GLU A 157 -18.51 -24.09 6.89
CA GLU A 157 -19.40 -25.07 6.27
C GLU A 157 -18.79 -25.75 5.02
N ASN A 158 -17.90 -25.06 4.30
CA ASN A 158 -17.16 -25.60 3.16
C ASN A 158 -16.03 -26.58 3.55
N GLY A 159 -15.84 -26.86 4.84
CA GLY A 159 -14.81 -27.74 5.39
C GLY A 159 -13.43 -27.09 5.57
N GLN A 160 -13.28 -25.83 5.25
CA GLN A 160 -12.03 -25.09 5.51
C GLN A 160 -11.90 -24.76 7.00
N THR A 161 -10.70 -24.94 7.54
CA THR A 161 -10.38 -24.58 8.93
C THR A 161 -9.45 -23.37 8.92
N TRP A 162 -9.84 -22.34 9.67
CA TRP A 162 -9.12 -21.08 9.78
C TRP A 162 -8.71 -20.83 11.22
N SER A 163 -7.48 -20.36 11.42
CA SER A 163 -6.96 -19.90 12.70
C SER A 163 -6.84 -18.39 12.67
N PHE A 164 -7.40 -17.73 13.69
CA PHE A 164 -7.33 -16.29 13.83
C PHE A 164 -6.43 -15.90 14.97
N GLU A 165 -5.65 -14.84 14.77
CA GLU A 165 -4.78 -14.24 15.76
C GLU A 165 -4.98 -12.73 15.79
N ARG A 166 -4.96 -12.14 16.99
CA ARG A 166 -5.00 -10.70 17.18
C ARG A 166 -3.73 -10.24 17.88
N VAL A 167 -3.03 -9.28 17.27
CA VAL A 167 -1.81 -8.69 17.81
C VAL A 167 -1.99 -7.19 17.95
N GLN A 168 -1.66 -6.65 19.10
CA GLN A 168 -1.60 -5.21 19.33
C GLN A 168 -0.25 -4.68 18.87
N MET A 169 -0.26 -3.57 18.13
CA MET A 169 0.96 -2.89 17.68
C MET A 169 0.79 -1.37 17.76
N GLU A 170 1.90 -0.66 17.80
CA GLU A 170 1.93 0.79 17.72
C GLU A 170 2.31 1.23 16.32
N MET A 171 1.49 2.07 15.70
CA MET A 171 1.70 2.56 14.34
C MET A 171 1.54 4.07 14.31
N SER A 172 2.63 4.79 14.05
CA SER A 172 2.65 6.26 14.04
C SER A 172 2.13 6.91 15.34
N GLY A 173 2.48 6.33 16.51
CA GLY A 173 2.05 6.82 17.83
C GLY A 173 0.57 6.56 18.15
N ARG A 174 -0.05 5.62 17.45
CA ARG A 174 -1.44 5.16 17.72
C ARG A 174 -1.46 3.66 17.89
N THR A 175 -2.26 3.20 18.82
CA THR A 175 -2.53 1.77 18.99
C THR A 175 -3.37 1.26 17.84
N VAL A 176 -2.91 0.18 17.21
CA VAL A 176 -3.59 -0.51 16.11
C VAL A 176 -3.60 -1.99 16.43
N TYR A 177 -4.71 -2.66 16.14
CA TYR A 177 -4.83 -4.10 16.24
C TYR A 177 -4.72 -4.72 14.84
N GLN A 178 -3.86 -5.70 14.72
CA GLN A 178 -3.78 -6.57 13.55
C GLN A 178 -4.57 -7.84 13.84
N ILE A 179 -5.52 -8.18 12.98
CA ILE A 179 -6.20 -9.47 12.98
C ILE A 179 -5.75 -10.22 11.73
N THR A 180 -5.22 -11.42 11.94
CA THR A 180 -4.75 -12.28 10.86
C THR A 180 -5.52 -13.60 10.90
N GLY A 181 -6.09 -14.01 9.77
CA GLY A 181 -6.71 -15.32 9.58
C GLY A 181 -5.83 -16.17 8.66
N THR A 182 -5.42 -17.33 9.12
CA THR A 182 -4.60 -18.29 8.36
C THR A 182 -5.41 -19.55 8.08
N ASN A 183 -5.43 -19.99 6.83
CA ASN A 183 -6.04 -21.27 6.48
C ASN A 183 -5.13 -22.41 6.95
N ILE A 184 -5.61 -23.20 7.90
CA ILE A 184 -4.91 -24.34 8.50
C ILE A 184 -5.63 -25.67 8.16
N THR A 185 -6.37 -25.72 7.07
CA THR A 185 -7.19 -26.90 6.72
C THR A 185 -6.33 -28.14 6.58
N GLU A 186 -5.20 -28.02 5.92
CA GLU A 186 -4.29 -29.14 5.66
C GLU A 186 -3.56 -29.56 6.93
N GLU A 187 -3.09 -28.60 7.72
CA GLU A 187 -2.45 -28.84 9.01
C GLU A 187 -3.41 -29.54 9.99
N ALA A 188 -4.64 -29.06 10.06
CA ALA A 188 -5.67 -29.67 10.91
C ALA A 188 -6.05 -31.07 10.42
N ARG A 189 -6.01 -31.34 9.13
CA ARG A 189 -6.22 -32.67 8.54
C ARG A 189 -5.09 -33.62 8.93
N LEU A 190 -3.85 -33.19 8.71
CA LEU A 190 -2.64 -33.97 9.05
C LEU A 190 -2.55 -34.26 10.54
N GLN A 191 -2.88 -33.28 11.38
CA GLN A 191 -2.86 -33.49 12.83
C GLN A 191 -3.90 -34.56 13.27
N ARG A 192 -5.10 -34.51 12.72
CA ARG A 192 -6.13 -35.54 12.99
C ARG A 192 -5.69 -36.93 12.52
N GLU A 193 -5.00 -37.01 11.39
CA GLU A 193 -4.47 -38.27 10.87
C GLU A 193 -3.36 -38.83 11.78
N LEU A 194 -2.42 -37.96 12.21
CA LEU A 194 -1.37 -38.31 13.18
C LEU A 194 -1.94 -38.79 14.51
N GLU A 195 -2.97 -38.12 15.05
CA GLU A 195 -3.62 -38.54 16.28
C GLU A 195 -4.26 -39.94 16.13
N LYS A 196 -4.93 -40.18 15.02
CA LYS A 196 -5.53 -41.47 14.69
C LYS A 196 -4.49 -42.59 14.60
N ASP A 197 -3.37 -42.32 13.95
CA ASP A 197 -2.30 -43.30 13.82
C ASP A 197 -1.58 -43.54 15.17
N ASN A 198 -1.39 -42.50 15.99
CA ASN A 198 -0.89 -42.64 17.33
C ASN A 198 -1.80 -43.52 18.22
N LEU A 199 -3.12 -43.36 18.09
CA LEU A 199 -4.07 -44.21 18.82
C LEU A 199 -3.99 -45.68 18.36
N ARG A 200 -3.88 -45.89 17.02
CA ARG A 200 -3.71 -47.24 16.44
C ARG A 200 -2.41 -47.91 16.95
N LEU A 201 -1.29 -47.16 16.97
CA LEU A 201 -0.01 -47.64 17.44
C LEU A 201 -0.05 -47.99 18.95
N LYS A 202 -0.73 -47.16 19.75
CA LYS A 202 -0.94 -47.45 21.21
C LYS A 202 -1.73 -48.74 21.40
N ASP A 203 -2.81 -48.94 20.63
CA ASP A 203 -3.63 -50.14 20.71
C ASP A 203 -2.83 -51.39 20.28
N MET A 204 -2.11 -51.30 19.19
CA MET A 204 -1.24 -52.38 18.71
C MET A 204 -0.16 -52.75 19.72
N ASN A 205 0.53 -51.76 20.32
CA ASN A 205 1.50 -51.99 21.39
C ASN A 205 0.88 -52.65 22.63
N ARG A 206 -0.35 -52.26 22.97
CA ARG A 206 -1.09 -52.92 24.09
C ARG A 206 -1.37 -54.39 23.80
N ARG A 207 -1.81 -54.71 22.58
CA ARG A 207 -2.05 -56.09 22.17
C ARG A 207 -0.78 -56.93 22.16
N LEU A 208 0.31 -56.36 21.63
CA LEU A 208 1.62 -57.04 21.62
C LEU A 208 2.13 -57.36 23.05
N ARG A 209 1.95 -56.43 23.99
CA ARG A 209 2.31 -56.68 25.41
C ARG A 209 1.46 -57.77 26.04
N GLN A 210 0.14 -57.75 25.78
CA GLN A 210 -0.75 -58.83 26.25
C GLN A 210 -0.33 -60.19 25.69
N TYR A 211 -0.12 -60.26 24.35
CA TYR A 211 0.33 -61.47 23.71
C TYR A 211 1.68 -61.97 24.26
N GLY A 212 2.62 -61.08 24.49
CA GLY A 212 3.90 -61.45 25.16
C GLY A 212 3.75 -62.00 26.58
N GLN A 213 2.80 -61.48 27.36
CA GLN A 213 2.48 -61.98 28.69
C GLN A 213 1.81 -63.35 28.65
N ASP A 214 0.88 -63.54 27.69
CA ASP A 214 0.19 -64.84 27.51
C ASP A 214 1.13 -65.94 27.08
N VAL A 215 2.09 -65.65 26.16
CA VAL A 215 3.12 -66.57 25.76
C VAL A 215 4.08 -66.93 26.90
N GLN A 216 4.49 -65.96 27.74
CA GLN A 216 5.31 -66.24 28.90
C GLN A 216 4.56 -67.09 29.96
N ALA A 217 3.27 -66.87 30.11
CA ALA A 217 2.43 -67.66 31.04
C ALA A 217 2.26 -69.11 30.57
N ALA A 218 2.18 -69.31 29.23
CA ALA A 218 2.01 -70.67 28.62
C ALA A 218 3.32 -71.48 28.59
N THR A 219 4.48 -70.83 28.74
CA THR A 219 5.79 -71.50 28.74
C THR A 219 6.33 -71.83 30.13
N ARG A 220 5.63 -71.51 31.16
CA ARG A 220 5.88 -71.90 32.54
C ARG A 220 5.05 -73.11 32.93
#